data_42995643ac84c3cc1e5d3de68e63933b
#
_entry.id   42995643ac84c3cc1e5d3de68e63933b
#
_cell.length_a   1.000
_cell.length_b   1.000
_cell.length_c   1.000
_cell.angle_alpha   90.00
_cell.angle_beta   90.00
_cell.angle_gamma   90.00
#
_symmetry.space_group_name_H-M   'P 1'
#
loop_
_entity.id
_entity.type
_entity.pdbx_description
1 polymer ?
#
loop_
_entity_poly.entity_id
_entity_poly.type
_entity_poly.pdbx_seq_one_letter_code
_entity_poly.pdbx_strand_id
1 'polypeptide(L)'
;DVLLIDDVQFIIGKESTQEEFFNTFNELHLANKQIIISSDRPPKEMETLEERIQSRFEWGILADIGAPDYETRMAILKQREEADGVSIGDEILNYIAKNVKSNIRELEGAVNKLMAYSNLEKTEITMELAENLLQNIISPDKPKEITPQLIIEIVSDHFQITVDQMISKNRSNEIAKPRQIAMYLCRNLTDSPLD
;
A
#
# COMPACT_ATOMS: atom_id res chain seq x y z
N ASP A 1 -1.86 26.11 24.66
CA ASP A 1 -2.77 25.48 23.71
C ASP A 1 -2.05 25.30 22.37
N VAL A 2 -2.26 24.18 21.71
CA VAL A 2 -1.67 23.83 20.41
C VAL A 2 -2.81 23.43 19.48
N LEU A 3 -2.81 23.92 18.24
CA LEU A 3 -3.65 23.42 17.15
C LEU A 3 -2.80 22.48 16.29
N LEU A 4 -3.26 21.25 16.11
CA LEU A 4 -2.67 20.27 15.21
C LEU A 4 -3.67 19.94 14.12
N ILE A 5 -3.26 20.09 12.87
CA ILE A 5 -4.08 19.78 11.70
C ILE A 5 -3.31 18.78 10.85
N ASP A 6 -3.90 17.61 10.66
CA ASP A 6 -3.35 16.58 9.83
C ASP A 6 -3.98 16.63 8.42
N ASP A 7 -3.16 16.34 7.40
CA ASP A 7 -3.59 16.25 6.01
C ASP A 7 -4.32 17.52 5.51
N VAL A 8 -3.71 18.68 5.68
CA VAL A 8 -4.33 19.98 5.33
C VAL A 8 -4.68 20.10 3.83
N GLN A 9 -4.08 19.29 2.96
CA GLN A 9 -4.42 19.25 1.54
C GLN A 9 -5.90 18.92 1.26
N PHE A 10 -6.62 18.34 2.21
CA PHE A 10 -8.07 18.08 2.07
C PHE A 10 -8.95 19.32 2.08
N ILE A 11 -8.43 20.50 2.42
CA ILE A 11 -9.17 21.76 2.26
C ILE A 11 -9.07 22.32 0.84
N ILE A 12 -8.19 21.79 -0.01
CA ILE A 12 -8.03 22.21 -1.40
C ILE A 12 -9.37 22.10 -2.16
N GLY A 13 -9.75 23.16 -2.89
CA GLY A 13 -11.00 23.21 -3.65
C GLY A 13 -12.27 23.42 -2.79
N LYS A 14 -12.14 23.69 -1.49
CA LYS A 14 -13.26 23.95 -0.58
C LYS A 14 -13.19 25.38 -0.06
N GLU A 15 -13.64 26.35 -0.85
CA GLU A 15 -13.51 27.78 -0.58
C GLU A 15 -14.00 28.19 0.82
N SER A 16 -15.22 27.78 1.21
CA SER A 16 -15.77 28.10 2.54
C SER A 16 -14.94 27.52 3.69
N THR A 17 -14.37 26.33 3.51
CA THR A 17 -13.49 25.71 4.51
C THR A 17 -12.15 26.43 4.58
N GLN A 18 -11.60 26.87 3.44
CA GLN A 18 -10.36 27.66 3.40
C GLN A 18 -10.55 29.02 4.10
N GLU A 19 -11.69 29.66 3.94
CA GLU A 19 -12.00 30.91 4.60
C GLU A 19 -12.04 30.76 6.13
N GLU A 20 -12.76 29.77 6.66
CA GLU A 20 -12.84 29.48 8.09
C GLU A 20 -11.49 29.06 8.67
N PHE A 21 -10.76 28.26 7.92
CA PHE A 21 -9.38 27.88 8.28
C PHE A 21 -8.49 29.11 8.40
N PHE A 22 -8.53 30.02 7.43
CA PHE A 22 -7.75 31.24 7.44
C PHE A 22 -8.06 32.13 8.66
N ASN A 23 -9.35 32.30 9.00
CA ASN A 23 -9.78 33.05 10.16
C ASN A 23 -9.25 32.42 11.45
N THR A 24 -9.44 31.12 11.62
CA THR A 24 -8.95 30.36 12.78
C THR A 24 -7.43 30.44 12.91
N PHE A 25 -6.71 30.29 11.80
CA PHE A 25 -5.25 30.41 11.78
C PHE A 25 -4.79 31.79 12.25
N ASN A 26 -5.41 32.87 11.75
CA ASN A 26 -5.04 34.23 12.12
C ASN A 26 -5.31 34.52 13.60
N GLU A 27 -6.46 34.09 14.13
CA GLU A 27 -6.79 34.29 15.55
C GLU A 27 -5.77 33.58 16.47
N LEU A 28 -5.43 32.35 16.14
CA LEU A 28 -4.44 31.59 16.91
C LEU A 28 -3.04 32.18 16.79
N HIS A 29 -2.66 32.62 15.60
CA HIS A 29 -1.37 33.26 15.37
C HIS A 29 -1.25 34.56 16.14
N LEU A 30 -2.27 35.42 16.12
CA LEU A 30 -2.32 36.68 16.90
C LEU A 30 -2.29 36.42 18.41
N ALA A 31 -2.88 35.32 18.85
CA ALA A 31 -2.85 34.88 20.25
C ALA A 31 -1.52 34.19 20.65
N ASN A 32 -0.51 34.14 19.75
CA ASN A 32 0.77 33.45 19.94
C ASN A 32 0.58 31.97 20.34
N LYS A 33 -0.39 31.28 19.75
CA LYS A 33 -0.59 29.84 19.94
C LYS A 33 0.24 29.04 18.93
N GLN A 34 0.68 27.87 19.36
CA GLN A 34 1.40 26.95 18.46
C GLN A 34 0.44 26.31 17.45
N ILE A 35 0.81 26.33 16.18
CA ILE A 35 0.09 25.68 15.10
C ILE A 35 1.06 24.67 14.45
N ILE A 36 0.61 23.43 14.27
CA ILE A 36 1.34 22.35 13.60
C ILE A 36 0.43 21.82 12.50
N ILE A 37 0.94 21.76 11.28
CA ILE A 37 0.17 21.34 10.10
C ILE A 37 0.97 20.28 9.37
N SER A 38 0.34 19.18 9.00
CA SER A 38 0.92 18.20 8.09
C SER A 38 0.29 18.26 6.71
N SER A 39 1.03 17.81 5.69
CA SER A 39 0.58 17.72 4.31
C SER A 39 1.40 16.69 3.55
N ASP A 40 0.81 16.11 2.51
CA ASP A 40 1.47 15.19 1.56
C ASP A 40 2.35 15.91 0.52
N ARG A 41 2.25 17.25 0.44
CA ARG A 41 2.98 18.08 -0.51
C ARG A 41 3.29 19.45 0.05
N PRO A 42 4.35 20.13 -0.43
CA PRO A 42 4.67 21.49 -0.02
C PRO A 42 3.58 22.50 -0.46
N PRO A 43 3.44 23.63 0.25
CA PRO A 43 2.41 24.62 -0.07
C PRO A 43 2.42 25.11 -1.53
N LYS A 44 3.60 25.19 -2.16
CA LYS A 44 3.77 25.62 -3.55
C LYS A 44 3.14 24.68 -4.58
N GLU A 45 2.95 23.43 -4.25
CA GLU A 45 2.35 22.41 -5.12
C GLU A 45 0.83 22.27 -4.92
N MET A 46 0.25 23.10 -4.05
CA MET A 46 -1.19 23.13 -3.79
C MET A 46 -1.89 24.12 -4.73
N GLU A 47 -2.15 23.72 -5.98
CA GLU A 47 -2.58 24.60 -7.08
C GLU A 47 -3.85 25.43 -6.81
N THR A 48 -4.81 24.96 -6.01
CA THR A 48 -6.06 25.67 -5.72
C THR A 48 -6.15 26.17 -4.27
N LEU A 49 -5.02 26.24 -3.59
CA LEU A 49 -4.94 26.87 -2.28
C LEU A 49 -4.85 28.40 -2.47
N GLU A 50 -5.65 29.15 -1.71
CA GLU A 50 -5.60 30.61 -1.75
C GLU A 50 -4.21 31.13 -1.38
N GLU A 51 -3.68 32.09 -2.15
CA GLU A 51 -2.34 32.68 -1.92
C GLU A 51 -2.14 33.18 -0.48
N ARG A 52 -3.20 33.70 0.14
CA ARG A 52 -3.14 34.16 1.54
C ARG A 52 -2.90 33.02 2.54
N ILE A 53 -3.40 31.81 2.28
CA ILE A 53 -3.18 30.61 3.10
C ILE A 53 -1.80 30.05 2.82
N GLN A 54 -1.44 29.92 1.53
CA GLN A 54 -0.11 29.47 1.12
C GLN A 54 1.00 30.31 1.77
N SER A 55 0.88 31.63 1.73
CA SER A 55 1.80 32.57 2.37
C SER A 55 1.91 32.33 3.88
N ARG A 56 0.83 31.95 4.57
CA ARG A 56 0.84 31.63 6.00
C ARG A 56 1.62 30.34 6.30
N PHE A 57 1.45 29.32 5.46
CA PHE A 57 2.19 28.06 5.61
C PHE A 57 3.70 28.27 5.39
N GLU A 58 4.08 29.12 4.45
CA GLU A 58 5.48 29.45 4.19
C GLU A 58 6.12 30.34 5.26
N TRP A 59 5.33 31.01 6.06
CA TRP A 59 5.82 31.89 7.13
C TRP A 59 6.39 31.16 8.34
N GLY A 60 6.03 29.89 8.51
CA GLY A 60 6.51 29.01 9.57
C GLY A 60 7.79 28.27 9.24
N ILE A 61 8.10 27.28 10.05
CA ILE A 61 9.18 26.32 9.78
C ILE A 61 8.60 25.20 8.91
N LEU A 62 9.11 25.08 7.70
CA LEU A 62 8.80 23.98 6.82
C LEU A 62 9.81 22.86 7.05
N ALA A 63 9.34 21.70 7.51
CA ALA A 63 10.16 20.51 7.69
C ALA A 63 9.72 19.42 6.74
N ASP A 64 10.66 18.92 5.95
CA ASP A 64 10.43 17.76 5.07
C ASP A 64 10.68 16.45 5.81
N ILE A 65 9.76 15.49 5.66
CA ILE A 65 9.89 14.15 6.23
C ILE A 65 10.02 13.18 5.06
N GLY A 66 11.27 12.90 4.69
CA GLY A 66 11.60 11.97 3.62
C GLY A 66 11.38 10.49 3.99
N ALA A 67 11.52 9.63 2.99
CA ALA A 67 11.49 8.19 3.22
C ALA A 67 12.64 7.76 4.16
N PRO A 68 12.40 6.85 5.11
CA PRO A 68 13.43 6.39 6.04
C PRO A 68 14.54 5.64 5.32
N ASP A 69 15.78 5.82 5.76
CA ASP A 69 16.91 5.00 5.34
C ASP A 69 16.80 3.56 5.89
N TYR A 70 17.75 2.71 5.51
CA TYR A 70 17.73 1.31 5.92
C TYR A 70 17.83 1.16 7.45
N GLU A 71 18.71 1.91 8.09
CA GLU A 71 18.93 1.87 9.53
C GLU A 71 17.67 2.29 10.30
N THR A 72 17.03 3.34 9.84
CA THR A 72 15.76 3.83 10.40
C THR A 72 14.66 2.81 10.21
N ARG A 73 14.53 2.17 9.02
CA ARG A 73 13.55 1.09 8.80
C ARG A 73 13.77 -0.08 9.75
N MET A 74 15.03 -0.51 9.95
CA MET A 74 15.36 -1.57 10.91
C MET A 74 14.97 -1.18 12.34
N ALA A 75 15.23 0.05 12.75
CA ALA A 75 14.87 0.55 14.07
C ALA A 75 13.34 0.55 14.28
N ILE A 76 12.58 0.99 13.28
CA ILE A 76 11.10 0.99 13.29
C ILE A 76 10.58 -0.46 13.42
N LEU A 77 11.12 -1.39 12.63
CA LEU A 77 10.71 -2.80 12.68
C LEU A 77 10.98 -3.46 14.03
N LYS A 78 12.16 -3.20 14.62
CA LYS A 78 12.51 -3.72 15.96
C LYS A 78 11.62 -3.13 17.04
N GLN A 79 11.36 -1.84 17.00
CA GLN A 79 10.44 -1.20 17.95
C GLN A 79 9.02 -1.78 17.83
N ARG A 80 8.59 -2.10 16.61
CA ARG A 80 7.29 -2.73 16.37
C ARG A 80 7.23 -4.16 16.93
N GLU A 81 8.27 -4.96 16.68
CA GLU A 81 8.43 -6.31 17.24
C GLU A 81 8.34 -6.30 18.77
N GLU A 82 9.06 -5.38 19.42
CA GLU A 82 9.03 -5.21 20.88
C GLU A 82 7.64 -4.79 21.38
N ALA A 83 7.00 -3.82 20.72
CA ALA A 83 5.68 -3.31 21.12
C ALA A 83 4.57 -4.38 21.02
N ASP A 84 4.63 -5.22 19.99
CA ASP A 84 3.64 -6.27 19.77
C ASP A 84 3.97 -7.57 20.54
N GLY A 85 5.16 -7.66 21.15
CA GLY A 85 5.61 -8.81 21.96
C GLY A 85 5.79 -10.09 21.12
N VAL A 86 6.09 -9.95 19.82
CA VAL A 86 6.27 -11.06 18.89
C VAL A 86 7.71 -11.09 18.41
N SER A 87 8.32 -12.26 18.34
CA SER A 87 9.67 -12.42 17.77
C SER A 87 9.55 -12.87 16.31
N ILE A 88 10.01 -12.01 15.39
CA ILE A 88 10.01 -12.28 13.94
C ILE A 88 11.37 -12.81 13.49
N GLY A 89 12.42 -12.41 14.18
CA GLY A 89 13.80 -12.76 13.86
C GLY A 89 14.50 -11.75 12.94
N ASP A 90 15.75 -11.45 13.27
CA ASP A 90 16.57 -10.42 12.61
C ASP A 90 16.73 -10.64 11.10
N GLU A 91 16.75 -11.87 10.62
CA GLU A 91 16.89 -12.19 9.20
C GLU A 91 15.66 -11.74 8.39
N ILE A 92 14.47 -11.98 8.93
CA ILE A 92 13.20 -11.58 8.30
C ILE A 92 13.02 -10.06 8.37
N LEU A 93 13.33 -9.44 9.51
CA LEU A 93 13.32 -7.97 9.62
C LEU A 93 14.28 -7.32 8.61
N ASN A 94 15.47 -7.88 8.45
CA ASN A 94 16.44 -7.47 7.43
C ASN A 94 15.87 -7.58 6.01
N TYR A 95 15.21 -8.69 5.70
CA TYR A 95 14.57 -8.91 4.41
C TYR A 95 13.50 -7.84 4.13
N ILE A 96 12.63 -7.57 5.10
CA ILE A 96 11.60 -6.53 4.99
C ILE A 96 12.24 -5.16 4.78
N ALA A 97 13.20 -4.76 5.65
CA ALA A 97 13.86 -3.46 5.58
C ALA A 97 14.60 -3.20 4.26
N LYS A 98 15.16 -4.25 3.63
CA LYS A 98 15.86 -4.14 2.35
C LYS A 98 14.91 -3.98 1.17
N ASN A 99 13.77 -4.64 1.21
CA ASN A 99 12.89 -4.77 0.06
C ASN A 99 11.68 -3.81 0.12
N VAL A 100 11.15 -3.49 1.28
CA VAL A 100 10.05 -2.52 1.45
C VAL A 100 10.64 -1.12 1.67
N LYS A 101 10.70 -0.31 0.61
CA LYS A 101 11.35 1.01 0.60
C LYS A 101 10.38 2.18 0.42
N SER A 102 9.13 1.89 0.09
CA SER A 102 8.14 2.86 -0.35
C SER A 102 7.71 3.81 0.78
N ASN A 103 7.21 3.28 1.87
CA ASN A 103 6.71 4.07 3.00
C ASN A 103 6.63 3.21 4.28
N ILE A 104 6.49 3.90 5.43
CA ILE A 104 6.40 3.25 6.74
C ILE A 104 5.12 2.42 6.86
N ARG A 105 4.00 2.84 6.27
CA ARG A 105 2.72 2.09 6.32
C ARG A 105 2.84 0.72 5.66
N GLU A 106 3.55 0.63 4.54
CA GLU A 106 3.82 -0.67 3.89
C GLU A 106 4.80 -1.50 4.71
N LEU A 107 5.79 -0.87 5.34
CA LEU A 107 6.73 -1.54 6.23
C LEU A 107 6.03 -2.19 7.42
N GLU A 108 5.17 -1.44 8.11
CA GLU A 108 4.32 -1.95 9.21
C GLU A 108 3.28 -2.96 8.70
N GLY A 109 2.70 -2.71 7.54
CA GLY A 109 1.75 -3.62 6.89
C GLY A 109 2.35 -4.98 6.60
N ALA A 110 3.63 -5.04 6.20
CA ALA A 110 4.37 -6.29 6.00
C ALA A 110 4.49 -7.09 7.30
N VAL A 111 4.86 -6.45 8.40
CA VAL A 111 4.93 -7.08 9.73
C VAL A 111 3.57 -7.58 10.17
N ASN A 112 2.54 -6.72 10.11
CA ASN A 112 1.18 -7.07 10.50
C ASN A 112 0.64 -8.27 9.73
N LYS A 113 0.96 -8.38 8.43
CA LYS A 113 0.56 -9.51 7.58
C LYS A 113 1.20 -10.82 8.02
N LEU A 114 2.50 -10.80 8.33
CA LEU A 114 3.23 -11.97 8.84
C LEU A 114 2.67 -12.42 10.19
N MET A 115 2.44 -11.49 11.10
CA MET A 115 1.90 -11.76 12.42
C MET A 115 0.47 -12.33 12.34
N ALA A 116 -0.38 -11.74 11.51
CA ALA A 116 -1.75 -12.21 11.33
C ALA A 116 -1.78 -13.65 10.80
N TYR A 117 -0.93 -13.97 9.82
CA TYR A 117 -0.84 -15.31 9.27
C TYR A 117 -0.31 -16.32 10.30
N SER A 118 0.78 -15.99 11.00
CA SER A 118 1.36 -16.83 12.06
C SER A 118 0.35 -17.14 13.16
N ASN A 119 -0.44 -16.16 13.59
CA ASN A 119 -1.47 -16.32 14.61
C ASN A 119 -2.64 -17.20 14.13
N LEU A 120 -3.06 -17.05 12.86
CA LEU A 120 -4.16 -17.83 12.28
C LEU A 120 -3.78 -19.30 12.10
N GLU A 121 -2.62 -19.56 11.50
CA GLU A 121 -2.14 -20.91 11.20
C GLU A 121 -1.39 -21.56 12.37
N LYS A 122 -1.12 -20.79 13.44
CA LYS A 122 -0.31 -21.21 14.60
C LYS A 122 1.05 -21.79 14.19
N THR A 123 1.67 -21.16 13.20
CA THR A 123 2.98 -21.53 12.66
C THR A 123 4.01 -20.46 12.97
N GLU A 124 5.28 -20.86 13.10
CA GLU A 124 6.38 -19.91 13.22
C GLU A 124 6.57 -19.12 11.92
N ILE A 125 7.03 -17.87 12.06
CA ILE A 125 7.35 -17.01 10.91
C ILE A 125 8.71 -17.47 10.38
N THR A 126 8.70 -18.10 9.21
CA THR A 126 9.91 -18.55 8.51
C THR A 126 10.23 -17.60 7.34
N MET A 127 11.48 -17.65 6.85
CA MET A 127 11.90 -16.85 5.69
C MET A 127 11.07 -17.19 4.44
N GLU A 128 10.83 -18.47 4.19
CA GLU A 128 9.99 -18.92 3.07
C GLU A 128 8.56 -18.36 3.15
N LEU A 129 7.98 -18.36 4.34
CA LEU A 129 6.67 -17.75 4.59
C LEU A 129 6.70 -16.25 4.32
N ALA A 130 7.74 -15.54 4.78
CA ALA A 130 7.90 -14.12 4.57
C ALA A 130 8.02 -13.77 3.07
N GLU A 131 8.83 -14.50 2.31
CA GLU A 131 8.97 -14.32 0.87
C GLU A 131 7.65 -14.50 0.14
N ASN A 132 6.92 -15.57 0.42
CA ASN A 132 5.63 -15.87 -0.21
C ASN A 132 4.57 -14.82 0.10
N LEU A 133 4.41 -14.46 1.38
CA LEU A 133 3.37 -13.52 1.80
C LEU A 133 3.65 -12.08 1.37
N LEU A 134 4.92 -11.66 1.34
CA LEU A 134 5.31 -10.29 1.03
C LEU A 134 5.59 -10.04 -0.45
N GLN A 135 5.51 -11.04 -1.31
CA GLN A 135 5.80 -10.93 -2.74
C GLN A 135 5.03 -9.78 -3.41
N ASN A 136 3.75 -9.61 -3.07
CA ASN A 136 2.91 -8.55 -3.64
C ASN A 136 3.26 -7.14 -3.10
N ILE A 137 3.90 -7.03 -1.93
CA ILE A 137 4.35 -5.76 -1.34
C ILE A 137 5.72 -5.38 -1.87
N ILE A 138 6.62 -6.36 -1.96
CA ILE A 138 8.02 -6.15 -2.36
C ILE A 138 8.17 -5.96 -3.87
N SER A 139 7.32 -6.59 -4.66
CA SER A 139 7.37 -6.54 -6.12
C SER A 139 5.97 -6.33 -6.70
N PRO A 140 5.31 -5.19 -6.40
CA PRO A 140 3.98 -4.90 -6.92
C PRO A 140 3.95 -4.83 -8.45
N ASP A 141 5.07 -4.43 -9.06
CA ASP A 141 5.23 -4.26 -10.52
C ASP A 141 5.87 -5.45 -11.23
N LYS A 142 6.22 -6.52 -10.52
CA LYS A 142 6.51 -7.77 -11.24
C LYS A 142 5.17 -8.30 -11.75
N PRO A 143 4.88 -8.18 -13.07
CA PRO A 143 3.72 -8.85 -13.61
C PRO A 143 3.84 -10.31 -13.17
N LYS A 144 2.82 -10.85 -12.50
CA LYS A 144 2.73 -12.29 -12.27
C LYS A 144 2.99 -12.88 -13.63
N GLU A 145 4.01 -13.72 -13.74
CA GLU A 145 4.31 -14.40 -15.00
C GLU A 145 3.00 -15.02 -15.47
N ILE A 146 2.52 -14.54 -16.62
CA ILE A 146 1.22 -14.98 -17.13
C ILE A 146 1.42 -16.40 -17.60
N THR A 147 1.13 -17.36 -16.73
CA THR A 147 1.20 -18.78 -17.04
C THR A 147 -0.18 -19.29 -17.50
N PRO A 148 -0.24 -20.33 -18.34
CA PRO A 148 -1.50 -20.97 -18.69
C PRO A 148 -2.33 -21.39 -17.48
N GLN A 149 -1.66 -21.82 -16.40
CA GLN A 149 -2.31 -22.21 -15.15
C GLN A 149 -3.02 -21.02 -14.50
N LEU A 150 -2.36 -19.87 -14.39
CA LEU A 150 -2.95 -18.65 -13.84
C LEU A 150 -4.17 -18.20 -14.69
N ILE A 151 -4.09 -18.30 -16.01
CA ILE A 151 -5.20 -17.96 -16.90
C ILE A 151 -6.39 -18.88 -16.65
N ILE A 152 -6.16 -20.19 -16.52
CA ILE A 152 -7.21 -21.20 -16.25
C ILE A 152 -7.88 -20.89 -14.90
N GLU A 153 -7.12 -20.60 -13.85
CA GLU A 153 -7.63 -20.26 -12.52
C GLU A 153 -8.51 -19.01 -12.56
N ILE A 154 -8.01 -17.91 -13.15
CA ILE A 154 -8.76 -16.65 -13.24
C ILE A 154 -10.03 -16.79 -14.06
N VAL A 155 -9.98 -17.49 -15.20
CA VAL A 155 -11.16 -17.70 -16.05
C VAL A 155 -12.16 -18.61 -15.35
N SER A 156 -11.70 -19.65 -14.65
CA SER A 156 -12.56 -20.55 -13.89
C SER A 156 -13.31 -19.80 -12.79
N ASP A 157 -12.61 -18.96 -12.03
CA ASP A 157 -13.18 -18.13 -10.95
C ASP A 157 -14.20 -17.12 -11.53
N HIS A 158 -13.85 -16.43 -12.59
CA HIS A 158 -14.74 -15.45 -13.24
C HIS A 158 -16.07 -16.07 -13.72
N PHE A 159 -16.04 -17.31 -14.25
CA PHE A 159 -17.23 -18.02 -14.72
C PHE A 159 -17.85 -18.93 -13.66
N GLN A 160 -17.34 -18.91 -12.42
CA GLN A 160 -17.81 -19.72 -11.29
C GLN A 160 -17.86 -21.23 -11.60
N ILE A 161 -16.86 -21.72 -12.32
CA ILE A 161 -16.65 -23.14 -12.63
C ILE A 161 -15.37 -23.61 -11.97
N THR A 162 -15.25 -24.91 -11.68
CA THR A 162 -14.01 -25.46 -11.13
C THR A 162 -12.96 -25.67 -12.23
N VAL A 163 -11.69 -25.64 -11.88
CA VAL A 163 -10.57 -25.94 -12.81
C VAL A 163 -10.75 -27.35 -13.42
N ASP A 164 -11.20 -28.33 -12.61
CA ASP A 164 -11.46 -29.68 -13.10
C ASP A 164 -12.57 -29.72 -14.14
N GLN A 165 -13.62 -28.93 -14.01
CA GLN A 165 -14.65 -28.77 -15.02
C GLN A 165 -14.12 -28.12 -16.29
N MET A 166 -13.26 -27.13 -16.18
CA MET A 166 -12.60 -26.45 -17.29
C MET A 166 -11.77 -27.42 -18.14
N ILE A 167 -11.00 -28.31 -17.50
CA ILE A 167 -10.10 -29.28 -18.12
C ILE A 167 -10.88 -30.55 -18.63
N SER A 168 -12.08 -30.78 -18.12
CA SER A 168 -12.88 -31.96 -18.43
C SER A 168 -13.25 -32.04 -19.93
N LYS A 169 -13.65 -33.23 -20.41
CA LYS A 169 -14.14 -33.43 -21.79
C LYS A 169 -15.59 -32.95 -21.99
N ASN A 170 -16.19 -32.28 -21.01
CA ASN A 170 -17.56 -31.77 -21.10
C ASN A 170 -17.66 -30.67 -22.18
N ARG A 171 -18.68 -30.72 -23.02
CA ARG A 171 -18.93 -29.78 -24.12
C ARG A 171 -20.19 -28.93 -23.94
N SER A 172 -20.73 -28.86 -22.71
CA SER A 172 -21.84 -27.94 -22.44
C SER A 172 -21.41 -26.51 -22.73
N ASN A 173 -22.32 -25.64 -23.16
CA ASN A 173 -22.02 -24.26 -23.48
C ASN A 173 -21.47 -23.47 -22.27
N GLU A 174 -21.85 -23.85 -21.05
CA GLU A 174 -21.38 -23.25 -19.80
C GLU A 174 -19.88 -23.49 -19.57
N ILE A 175 -19.32 -24.58 -20.11
CA ILE A 175 -17.90 -24.93 -19.96
C ILE A 175 -17.14 -24.68 -21.27
N ALA A 176 -17.76 -24.83 -22.41
CA ALA A 176 -17.09 -24.65 -23.69
C ALA A 176 -16.66 -23.21 -23.95
N LYS A 177 -17.49 -22.23 -23.59
CA LYS A 177 -17.20 -20.81 -23.77
C LYS A 177 -16.06 -20.33 -22.88
N PRO A 178 -16.05 -20.58 -21.56
CA PRO A 178 -14.91 -20.27 -20.69
C PRO A 178 -13.60 -20.90 -21.16
N ARG A 179 -13.64 -22.17 -21.60
CA ARG A 179 -12.49 -22.90 -22.15
C ARG A 179 -11.90 -22.21 -23.37
N GLN A 180 -12.77 -21.81 -24.33
CA GLN A 180 -12.33 -21.09 -25.53
C GLN A 180 -11.67 -19.74 -25.17
N ILE A 181 -12.20 -19.02 -24.17
CA ILE A 181 -11.62 -17.79 -23.68
C ILE A 181 -10.25 -18.05 -23.06
N ALA A 182 -10.13 -19.06 -22.20
CA ALA A 182 -8.86 -19.44 -21.60
C ALA A 182 -7.81 -19.81 -22.66
N MET A 183 -8.18 -20.64 -23.65
CA MET A 183 -7.30 -21.00 -24.76
C MET A 183 -6.86 -19.78 -25.58
N TYR A 184 -7.78 -18.86 -25.87
CA TYR A 184 -7.47 -17.61 -26.58
C TYR A 184 -6.48 -16.75 -25.80
N LEU A 185 -6.70 -16.59 -24.48
CA LEU A 185 -5.80 -15.81 -23.61
C LEU A 185 -4.43 -16.49 -23.49
N CYS A 186 -4.37 -17.81 -23.33
CA CYS A 186 -3.10 -18.55 -23.31
C CYS A 186 -2.31 -18.31 -24.59
N ARG A 187 -2.96 -18.39 -25.74
CA ARG A 187 -2.30 -18.17 -27.04
C ARG A 187 -1.73 -16.78 -27.21
N ASN A 188 -2.42 -15.74 -26.70
CA ASN A 188 -2.02 -14.36 -26.91
C ASN A 188 -1.09 -13.82 -25.82
N LEU A 189 -1.10 -14.41 -24.63
CA LEU A 189 -0.39 -13.91 -23.46
C LEU A 189 0.74 -14.81 -22.98
N THR A 190 0.86 -16.03 -23.54
CA THR A 190 1.94 -16.97 -23.20
C THR A 190 2.55 -17.57 -24.47
N ASP A 191 3.80 -18.01 -24.39
CA ASP A 191 4.49 -18.72 -25.47
C ASP A 191 4.20 -20.24 -25.46
N SER A 192 3.15 -20.69 -24.79
CA SER A 192 2.84 -22.11 -24.63
C SER A 192 2.19 -22.68 -25.89
N PRO A 193 2.61 -23.87 -26.37
CA PRO A 193 1.94 -24.57 -27.48
C PRO A 193 0.51 -24.97 -27.07
N LEU A 194 -0.37 -25.07 -28.06
CA LEU A 194 -1.79 -25.43 -27.93
C LEU A 194 -1.99 -26.97 -27.95
N ASP A 195 -1.29 -27.69 -27.13
CA ASP A 195 -1.49 -29.16 -27.07
C ASP A 195 -2.47 -29.53 -25.95
#